data_aca1a158bdc741e6f953f27778a6803e
#
_entry.id   aca1a158bdc741e6f953f27778a6803e
#
_cell.length_a   1.000
_cell.length_b   1.000
_cell.length_c   1.000
_cell.angle_alpha   90.00
_cell.angle_beta   90.00
_cell.angle_gamma   90.00
#
_symmetry.space_group_name_H-M   'P 1'
#
loop_
_entity.id
_entity.type
_entity.pdbx_description
1 polymer ?
#
loop_
_entity_poly.entity_id
_entity_poly.type
_entity_poly.pdbx_seq_one_letter_code
_entity_poly.pdbx_strand_id
1 'polypeptide(L)'
;TNGKGEFIIDNLPDGQHTLRFSYIGFTPKKYTADGQEENILVKLEESYSNLSQVVVTGTGTHRRMTDSPVPVSVITAKEIGSANVSTLEEALVKLTPNISSYTNGMGTTMSLNGINEDYILILENGRRLAGEDRYTRINVANIKRIEILNGAASVLYGSDAIGGVINIITDDARNTVNVSSYTHYSGEGRLTESVNADVNAGKFASYTSYQRRQAGSWQNNNIDENGYETGRPTSVGFYSNTVNQRFVFNATDKLSFYARGTYYDNKTRRPQDATYYAKSKGQFVQKDAYTYNLKHETYTYGAGMKYMINRSAYIDAEFYSDNYSSDYMYFKKSGSYLPGDRVTRKQVRYYNGNIKGIFRLGSRNKLSAGVEYVNEGLESESDNIDSRHMYTLAFYAQDEIKLPLNLQAVLGIRYIYNENFKNYATPNV
;
A
#
# COMPACT_ATOMS: atom_id res chain seq x y z
N THR A 1 1.62 -32.24 -4.55
CA THR A 1 2.54 -31.72 -3.52
C THR A 1 1.78 -31.31 -2.28
N ASN A 2 2.31 -31.57 -1.10
CA ASN A 2 1.77 -31.12 0.18
C ASN A 2 2.26 -29.69 0.55
N GLY A 3 1.88 -29.17 1.72
CA GLY A 3 2.27 -27.83 2.18
C GLY A 3 3.77 -27.65 2.42
N LYS A 4 4.54 -28.74 2.53
CA LYS A 4 6.00 -28.74 2.67
C LYS A 4 6.75 -28.83 1.34
N GLY A 5 6.01 -28.92 0.21
CA GLY A 5 6.59 -29.13 -1.10
C GLY A 5 6.94 -30.60 -1.43
N GLU A 6 6.60 -31.53 -0.55
CA GLU A 6 6.83 -32.96 -0.79
C GLU A 6 5.81 -33.50 -1.80
N PHE A 7 6.26 -34.37 -2.71
CA PHE A 7 5.43 -35.01 -3.71
C PHE A 7 5.76 -36.48 -3.80
N ILE A 8 4.78 -37.27 -4.16
CA ILE A 8 4.92 -38.70 -4.48
C ILE A 8 4.28 -38.92 -5.85
N ILE A 9 4.95 -39.65 -6.69
CA ILE A 9 4.42 -40.10 -7.97
C ILE A 9 4.47 -41.62 -7.93
N ASP A 10 3.29 -42.23 -7.78
CA ASP A 10 3.15 -43.69 -7.75
C ASP A 10 2.88 -44.23 -9.14
N ASN A 11 3.35 -45.45 -9.40
CA ASN A 11 3.10 -46.22 -10.64
C ASN A 11 3.63 -45.53 -11.93
N LEU A 12 4.85 -44.97 -11.88
CA LEU A 12 5.53 -44.54 -13.09
C LEU A 12 5.90 -45.81 -13.89
N PRO A 13 5.56 -45.90 -15.19
CA PRO A 13 6.03 -47.00 -16.04
C PRO A 13 7.57 -47.00 -16.14
N ASP A 14 8.16 -48.17 -16.44
CA ASP A 14 9.60 -48.25 -16.69
C ASP A 14 10.02 -47.37 -17.87
N GLY A 15 11.11 -46.61 -17.72
CA GLY A 15 11.66 -45.77 -18.76
C GLY A 15 11.92 -44.32 -18.31
N GLN A 16 12.46 -43.51 -19.22
CA GLN A 16 12.74 -42.11 -18.96
C GLN A 16 11.47 -41.25 -19.02
N HIS A 17 11.19 -40.55 -17.95
CA HIS A 17 10.05 -39.64 -17.84
C HIS A 17 10.51 -38.20 -17.60
N THR A 18 9.91 -37.23 -18.29
CA THR A 18 10.15 -35.83 -18.04
C THR A 18 9.11 -35.28 -17.08
N LEU A 19 9.53 -35.02 -15.83
CA LEU A 19 8.73 -34.36 -14.83
C LEU A 19 8.86 -32.85 -15.00
N ARG A 20 7.74 -32.13 -14.98
CA ARG A 20 7.71 -30.66 -14.98
C ARG A 20 7.27 -30.13 -13.63
N PHE A 21 8.18 -29.47 -12.93
CA PHE A 21 7.91 -28.80 -11.68
C PHE A 21 7.57 -27.34 -11.96
N SER A 22 6.44 -26.87 -11.44
CA SER A 22 6.02 -25.49 -11.56
C SER A 22 5.36 -25.03 -10.28
N TYR A 23 5.71 -23.84 -9.84
CA TYR A 23 5.09 -23.17 -8.71
C TYR A 23 4.92 -21.68 -9.04
N ILE A 24 3.87 -21.05 -8.51
CA ILE A 24 3.60 -19.65 -8.78
C ILE A 24 4.75 -18.81 -8.21
N GLY A 25 5.37 -17.98 -9.06
CA GLY A 25 6.53 -17.17 -8.69
C GLY A 25 7.89 -17.80 -8.95
N PHE A 26 7.93 -19.00 -9.54
CA PHE A 26 9.18 -19.71 -9.86
C PHE A 26 9.25 -20.09 -11.33
N THR A 27 10.47 -20.13 -11.85
CA THR A 27 10.75 -20.62 -13.19
C THR A 27 10.46 -22.13 -13.26
N PRO A 28 9.60 -22.59 -14.16
CA PRO A 28 9.33 -24.01 -14.30
C PRO A 28 10.61 -24.79 -14.66
N LYS A 29 10.87 -25.86 -13.93
CA LYS A 29 12.04 -26.71 -14.15
C LYS A 29 11.61 -28.08 -14.65
N LYS A 30 12.31 -28.58 -15.66
CA LYS A 30 12.16 -29.96 -16.13
C LYS A 30 13.22 -30.83 -15.47
N TYR A 31 12.84 -32.02 -15.07
CA TYR A 31 13.70 -33.06 -14.51
C TYR A 31 13.40 -34.37 -15.22
N THR A 32 14.44 -35.08 -15.64
CA THR A 32 14.27 -36.40 -16.28
C THR A 32 14.54 -37.47 -15.23
N ALA A 33 13.53 -38.27 -14.92
CA ALA A 33 13.58 -39.38 -13.99
C ALA A 33 13.50 -40.70 -14.76
N ASP A 34 14.18 -41.72 -14.26
CA ASP A 34 14.15 -43.10 -14.84
C ASP A 34 13.15 -44.00 -14.14
N GLY A 35 12.40 -43.48 -13.16
CA GLY A 35 11.37 -44.22 -12.42
C GLY A 35 11.89 -45.02 -11.23
N GLN A 36 13.21 -45.04 -10.97
CA GLN A 36 13.83 -45.78 -9.86
C GLN A 36 14.39 -44.85 -8.78
N GLU A 37 14.24 -43.53 -8.93
CA GLU A 37 14.84 -42.55 -8.03
C GLU A 37 13.99 -42.37 -6.77
N GLU A 38 14.61 -42.60 -5.63
CA GLU A 38 14.08 -42.25 -4.31
C GLU A 38 14.63 -40.88 -3.88
N ASN A 39 13.75 -39.94 -3.42
CA ASN A 39 14.11 -38.66 -2.89
C ASN A 39 14.72 -37.63 -3.87
N ILE A 40 13.98 -37.23 -4.87
CA ILE A 40 14.34 -36.16 -5.78
C ILE A 40 14.16 -34.81 -5.10
N LEU A 41 15.22 -34.02 -4.97
CA LEU A 41 15.17 -32.62 -4.51
C LEU A 41 15.26 -31.67 -5.71
N VAL A 42 14.16 -31.00 -6.03
CA VAL A 42 14.13 -30.01 -7.09
C VAL A 42 14.06 -28.60 -6.52
N LYS A 43 15.16 -27.85 -6.63
CA LYS A 43 15.17 -26.42 -6.32
C LYS A 43 14.66 -25.64 -7.52
N LEU A 44 13.58 -24.88 -7.32
CA LEU A 44 13.05 -23.95 -8.30
C LEU A 44 13.71 -22.57 -8.07
N GLU A 45 14.04 -21.90 -9.16
CA GLU A 45 14.55 -20.52 -9.13
C GLU A 45 13.37 -19.54 -9.18
N GLU A 46 13.43 -18.49 -8.37
CA GLU A 46 12.41 -17.44 -8.43
C GLU A 46 12.37 -16.80 -9.82
N SER A 47 11.16 -16.65 -10.35
CA SER A 47 10.95 -15.99 -11.64
C SER A 47 10.29 -14.64 -11.41
N TYR A 48 11.06 -13.61 -11.49
CA TYR A 48 10.55 -12.23 -11.41
C TYR A 48 9.50 -11.94 -12.48
N SER A 49 9.62 -12.54 -13.67
CA SER A 49 8.61 -12.39 -14.72
C SER A 49 7.28 -13.06 -14.39
N ASN A 50 7.30 -14.18 -13.65
CA ASN A 50 6.07 -14.87 -13.21
C ASN A 50 5.45 -14.20 -11.98
N LEU A 51 6.25 -13.58 -11.10
CA LEU A 51 5.76 -12.79 -9.96
C LEU A 51 5.06 -11.51 -10.42
N SER A 52 5.56 -10.86 -11.47
CA SER A 52 4.93 -9.68 -12.07
C SER A 52 3.57 -9.96 -12.73
N GLN A 53 3.30 -11.23 -13.05
CA GLN A 53 2.04 -11.66 -13.65
C GLN A 53 0.95 -12.01 -12.63
N VAL A 54 1.25 -12.04 -11.32
CA VAL A 54 0.26 -12.35 -10.28
C VAL A 54 -0.27 -11.06 -9.69
N VAL A 55 -1.58 -10.86 -9.79
CA VAL A 55 -2.32 -9.72 -9.25
C VAL A 55 -3.39 -10.16 -8.26
N VAL A 56 -3.76 -9.29 -7.35
CA VAL A 56 -4.78 -9.51 -6.32
C VAL A 56 -5.88 -8.47 -6.40
N THR A 57 -5.52 -7.24 -6.79
CA THR A 57 -6.38 -6.06 -6.64
C THR A 57 -7.68 -6.16 -7.42
N GLY A 58 -7.65 -6.68 -8.65
CA GLY A 58 -8.85 -6.72 -9.51
C GLY A 58 -9.99 -7.60 -8.99
N THR A 59 -9.70 -8.63 -8.20
CA THR A 59 -10.71 -9.61 -7.76
C THR A 59 -10.55 -10.02 -6.29
N GLY A 60 -9.60 -9.42 -5.57
CA GLY A 60 -9.30 -9.78 -4.18
C GLY A 60 -8.65 -11.16 -4.01
N THR A 61 -8.26 -11.82 -5.10
CA THR A 61 -7.66 -13.17 -5.08
C THR A 61 -6.45 -13.26 -5.99
N HIS A 62 -5.43 -14.03 -5.56
CA HIS A 62 -4.22 -14.25 -6.38
C HIS A 62 -4.56 -14.90 -7.71
N ARG A 63 -4.15 -14.25 -8.80
CA ARG A 63 -4.29 -14.76 -10.17
C ARG A 63 -3.20 -14.22 -11.10
N ARG A 64 -3.07 -14.79 -12.27
CA ARG A 64 -2.23 -14.19 -13.30
C ARG A 64 -2.88 -12.91 -13.80
N MET A 65 -2.08 -11.91 -14.13
CA MET A 65 -2.56 -10.65 -14.71
C MET A 65 -3.35 -10.90 -16.01
N THR A 66 -2.88 -11.84 -16.84
CA THR A 66 -3.56 -12.24 -18.09
C THR A 66 -4.92 -12.88 -17.87
N ASP A 67 -5.16 -13.43 -16.69
CA ASP A 67 -6.41 -14.10 -16.33
C ASP A 67 -7.33 -13.15 -15.52
N SER A 68 -6.94 -11.88 -15.37
CA SER A 68 -7.75 -10.90 -14.65
C SER A 68 -8.88 -10.39 -15.54
N PRO A 69 -10.15 -10.49 -15.10
CA PRO A 69 -11.27 -9.96 -15.86
C PRO A 69 -11.33 -8.43 -15.83
N VAL A 70 -10.54 -7.81 -14.95
CA VAL A 70 -10.46 -6.35 -14.79
C VAL A 70 -9.03 -5.94 -15.15
N PRO A 71 -8.84 -4.86 -15.96
CA PRO A 71 -7.51 -4.41 -16.35
C PRO A 71 -6.73 -3.89 -15.13
N VAL A 72 -5.62 -4.55 -14.82
CA VAL A 72 -4.70 -4.18 -13.75
C VAL A 72 -3.33 -3.93 -14.36
N SER A 73 -2.77 -2.74 -14.14
CA SER A 73 -1.38 -2.44 -14.46
C SER A 73 -0.49 -2.83 -13.29
N VAL A 74 0.70 -3.34 -13.57
CA VAL A 74 1.65 -3.78 -12.53
C VAL A 74 2.99 -3.10 -12.76
N ILE A 75 3.54 -2.49 -11.70
CA ILE A 75 4.91 -1.99 -11.64
C ILE A 75 5.68 -2.96 -10.74
N THR A 76 6.73 -3.56 -11.25
CA THR A 76 7.53 -4.56 -10.54
C THR A 76 8.65 -3.93 -9.70
N ALA A 77 9.16 -4.66 -8.69
CA ALA A 77 10.36 -4.24 -7.94
C ALA A 77 11.57 -3.97 -8.86
N LYS A 78 11.70 -4.75 -9.95
CA LYS A 78 12.79 -4.57 -10.94
C LYS A 78 12.67 -3.22 -11.67
N GLU A 79 11.46 -2.86 -12.11
CA GLU A 79 11.20 -1.57 -12.77
C GLU A 79 11.45 -0.41 -11.80
N ILE A 80 10.98 -0.51 -10.55
CA ILE A 80 11.24 0.48 -9.49
C ILE A 80 12.74 0.65 -9.28
N GLY A 81 13.49 -0.44 -9.11
CA GLY A 81 14.93 -0.40 -8.94
C GLY A 81 15.68 0.17 -10.15
N SER A 82 15.22 -0.15 -11.38
CA SER A 82 15.83 0.38 -12.60
C SER A 82 15.50 1.86 -12.85
N ALA A 83 14.40 2.34 -12.30
CA ALA A 83 13.97 3.73 -12.43
C ALA A 83 14.76 4.70 -11.55
N ASN A 84 15.58 4.18 -10.60
CA ASN A 84 16.36 4.99 -9.65
C ASN A 84 15.49 6.04 -8.94
N VAL A 85 14.45 5.58 -8.28
CA VAL A 85 13.49 6.39 -7.53
C VAL A 85 13.65 6.16 -6.03
N SER A 86 13.41 7.17 -5.23
CA SER A 86 13.55 7.13 -3.76
C SER A 86 12.23 7.16 -3.02
N THR A 87 11.12 7.45 -3.72
CA THR A 87 9.79 7.60 -3.15
C THR A 87 8.74 6.85 -3.97
N LEU A 88 7.62 6.54 -3.32
CA LEU A 88 6.47 5.93 -4.00
C LEU A 88 5.90 6.87 -5.08
N GLU A 89 5.83 8.17 -4.78
CA GLU A 89 5.33 9.19 -5.70
C GLU A 89 6.18 9.24 -6.97
N GLU A 90 7.52 9.26 -6.82
CA GLU A 90 8.45 9.23 -7.96
C GLU A 90 8.27 7.95 -8.79
N ALA A 91 8.10 6.80 -8.13
CA ALA A 91 7.87 5.53 -8.81
C ALA A 91 6.57 5.54 -9.63
N LEU A 92 5.48 6.01 -9.02
CA LEU A 92 4.18 6.09 -9.67
C LEU A 92 4.19 7.04 -10.89
N VAL A 93 4.69 8.26 -10.71
CA VAL A 93 4.73 9.26 -11.79
C VAL A 93 5.66 8.83 -12.94
N LYS A 94 6.82 8.26 -12.61
CA LYS A 94 7.83 7.89 -13.62
C LYS A 94 7.47 6.63 -14.41
N LEU A 95 6.77 5.69 -13.77
CA LEU A 95 6.51 4.37 -14.34
C LEU A 95 5.05 4.18 -14.80
N THR A 96 4.18 5.18 -14.58
CA THR A 96 2.75 5.10 -14.92
C THR A 96 2.31 6.33 -15.72
N PRO A 97 2.02 6.19 -17.02
CA PRO A 97 1.72 7.35 -17.90
C PRO A 97 0.48 8.14 -17.51
N ASN A 98 -0.48 7.52 -16.82
CA ASN A 98 -1.75 8.12 -16.45
C ASN A 98 -1.78 8.65 -15.01
N ILE A 99 -0.64 8.65 -14.32
CA ILE A 99 -0.47 9.31 -13.01
C ILE A 99 0.32 10.60 -13.21
N SER A 100 -0.19 11.67 -12.66
CA SER A 100 0.50 12.95 -12.57
C SER A 100 0.57 13.42 -11.12
N SER A 101 1.56 14.25 -10.80
CA SER A 101 1.70 14.85 -9.50
C SER A 101 1.93 16.35 -9.62
N TYR A 102 1.44 17.06 -8.62
CA TYR A 102 1.70 18.48 -8.42
C TYR A 102 2.28 18.68 -7.03
N THR A 103 3.45 19.29 -6.96
CA THR A 103 4.13 19.61 -5.71
C THR A 103 4.04 21.11 -5.45
N ASN A 104 3.59 21.47 -4.26
CA ASN A 104 3.56 22.84 -3.75
C ASN A 104 4.36 22.95 -2.45
N GLY A 105 4.39 24.14 -1.85
CA GLY A 105 5.08 24.37 -0.57
C GLY A 105 4.51 23.61 0.63
N MET A 106 3.42 22.89 0.48
CA MET A 106 2.76 22.12 1.54
C MET A 106 2.95 20.61 1.41
N GLY A 107 3.09 20.11 0.19
CA GLY A 107 3.22 18.67 -0.09
C GLY A 107 3.03 18.36 -1.56
N THR A 108 2.86 17.09 -1.84
CA THR A 108 2.59 16.57 -3.19
C THR A 108 1.19 15.97 -3.23
N THR A 109 0.38 16.42 -4.19
CA THR A 109 -0.90 15.81 -4.54
C THR A 109 -0.75 15.00 -5.83
N MET A 110 -1.54 13.95 -5.98
CA MET A 110 -1.50 13.07 -7.13
C MET A 110 -2.86 12.96 -7.80
N SER A 111 -2.85 12.62 -9.07
CA SER A 111 -4.07 12.29 -9.81
C SER A 111 -3.87 11.05 -10.67
N LEU A 112 -4.91 10.26 -10.82
CA LEU A 112 -4.96 9.07 -11.69
C LEU A 112 -6.01 9.34 -12.77
N ASN A 113 -5.60 9.32 -14.05
CA ASN A 113 -6.47 9.69 -15.18
C ASN A 113 -7.13 11.08 -15.03
N GLY A 114 -6.45 12.04 -14.39
CA GLY A 114 -7.00 13.35 -14.08
C GLY A 114 -7.98 13.41 -12.88
N ILE A 115 -8.26 12.28 -12.22
CA ILE A 115 -9.09 12.21 -11.03
C ILE A 115 -8.20 12.47 -9.81
N ASN A 116 -8.66 13.37 -8.93
CA ASN A 116 -7.95 13.75 -7.70
C ASN A 116 -7.74 12.56 -6.75
N GLU A 117 -6.66 12.58 -5.98
CA GLU A 117 -6.28 11.54 -5.02
C GLU A 117 -7.32 11.23 -3.94
N ASP A 118 -8.24 12.14 -3.65
CA ASP A 118 -9.34 11.92 -2.70
C ASP A 118 -10.33 10.83 -3.16
N TYR A 119 -10.35 10.56 -4.47
CA TYR A 119 -11.18 9.50 -5.10
C TYR A 119 -10.38 8.27 -5.50
N ILE A 120 -9.10 8.20 -5.11
CA ILE A 120 -8.21 7.08 -5.38
C ILE A 120 -7.94 6.33 -4.09
N LEU A 121 -8.29 5.06 -4.06
CA LEU A 121 -8.04 4.22 -2.89
C LEU A 121 -6.60 3.72 -2.90
N ILE A 122 -5.86 4.07 -1.86
CA ILE A 122 -4.48 3.62 -1.68
C ILE A 122 -4.44 2.55 -0.62
N LEU A 123 -3.89 1.41 -1.00
CA LEU A 123 -3.79 0.23 -0.15
C LEU A 123 -2.34 -0.20 0.05
N GLU A 124 -2.04 -0.70 1.22
CA GLU A 124 -0.84 -1.50 1.48
C GLU A 124 -1.24 -2.93 1.83
N ASN A 125 -0.87 -3.88 0.96
CA ASN A 125 -1.25 -5.29 1.08
C ASN A 125 -2.77 -5.49 1.24
N GLY A 126 -3.56 -4.72 0.48
CA GLY A 126 -5.01 -4.77 0.48
C GLY A 126 -5.69 -3.99 1.61
N ARG A 127 -4.96 -3.21 2.43
CA ARG A 127 -5.48 -2.43 3.55
C ARG A 127 -5.42 -0.94 3.24
N ARG A 128 -6.52 -0.26 3.46
CA ARG A 128 -6.62 1.18 3.26
C ARG A 128 -5.63 1.92 4.16
N LEU A 129 -4.93 2.88 3.57
CA LEU A 129 -4.13 3.85 4.27
C LEU A 129 -4.97 5.11 4.51
N ALA A 130 -5.14 5.47 5.76
CA ALA A 130 -5.80 6.70 6.17
C ALA A 130 -4.79 7.86 6.31
N GLY A 131 -5.30 9.10 6.42
CA GLY A 131 -4.46 10.29 6.60
C GLY A 131 -3.93 10.89 5.31
N GLU A 132 -3.13 11.94 5.45
CA GLU A 132 -2.57 12.74 4.35
C GLU A 132 -1.15 12.29 3.95
N ASP A 133 -0.53 11.40 4.73
CA ASP A 133 0.84 10.89 4.56
C ASP A 133 0.91 9.55 3.82
N ARG A 134 -0.16 9.14 3.17
CA ARG A 134 -0.38 7.82 2.53
C ARG A 134 0.77 7.36 1.63
N TYR A 135 1.36 8.28 0.89
CA TYR A 135 2.46 7.97 -0.03
C TYR A 135 3.81 7.98 0.68
N THR A 136 4.03 8.95 1.56
CA THR A 136 5.35 9.27 2.10
C THR A 136 5.86 8.27 3.13
N ARG A 137 4.97 7.53 3.78
CA ARG A 137 5.30 6.51 4.79
C ARG A 137 5.69 5.15 4.20
N ILE A 138 5.50 4.94 2.90
CA ILE A 138 5.85 3.68 2.24
C ILE A 138 7.34 3.61 1.97
N ASN A 139 7.98 2.55 2.44
CA ASN A 139 9.38 2.26 2.11
C ASN A 139 9.47 1.62 0.73
N VAL A 140 10.01 2.38 -0.25
CA VAL A 140 10.14 1.94 -1.65
C VAL A 140 11.01 0.69 -1.78
N ALA A 141 12.04 0.55 -0.93
CA ALA A 141 12.91 -0.62 -0.93
C ALA A 141 12.20 -1.93 -0.54
N ASN A 142 11.03 -1.84 0.08
CA ASN A 142 10.21 -3.00 0.48
C ASN A 142 9.12 -3.33 -0.53
N ILE A 143 8.97 -2.56 -1.60
CA ILE A 143 7.91 -2.77 -2.58
C ILE A 143 8.26 -3.95 -3.48
N LYS A 144 7.45 -4.99 -3.42
CA LYS A 144 7.52 -6.13 -4.32
C LYS A 144 6.91 -5.84 -5.68
N ARG A 145 5.78 -5.13 -5.68
CA ARG A 145 5.10 -4.61 -6.86
C ARG A 145 4.01 -3.61 -6.45
N ILE A 146 3.60 -2.79 -7.39
CA ILE A 146 2.44 -1.91 -7.26
C ILE A 146 1.40 -2.39 -8.28
N GLU A 147 0.17 -2.62 -7.84
CA GLU A 147 -0.96 -2.99 -8.67
C GLU A 147 -1.88 -1.79 -8.80
N ILE A 148 -2.16 -1.36 -10.02
CA ILE A 148 -3.01 -0.20 -10.32
C ILE A 148 -4.23 -0.68 -11.07
N LEU A 149 -5.38 -0.54 -10.45
CA LEU A 149 -6.68 -0.80 -11.05
C LEU A 149 -7.28 0.52 -11.54
N ASN A 150 -7.49 0.63 -12.83
CA ASN A 150 -8.11 1.80 -13.45
C ASN A 150 -9.64 1.63 -13.45
N GLY A 151 -10.36 2.64 -12.94
CA GLY A 151 -11.81 2.62 -12.88
C GLY A 151 -12.38 2.09 -11.58
N ALA A 152 -13.70 2.05 -11.50
CA ALA A 152 -14.44 1.76 -10.29
C ALA A 152 -14.28 0.30 -9.83
N ALA A 153 -13.98 0.11 -8.53
CA ALA A 153 -13.85 -1.20 -7.88
C ALA A 153 -14.70 -1.28 -6.60
N SER A 154 -15.86 -0.66 -6.62
CA SER A 154 -16.69 -0.40 -5.44
C SER A 154 -17.25 -1.65 -4.75
N VAL A 155 -17.42 -2.78 -5.45
CA VAL A 155 -17.91 -4.01 -4.83
C VAL A 155 -16.91 -4.56 -3.82
N LEU A 156 -15.63 -4.64 -4.19
CA LEU A 156 -14.60 -5.17 -3.29
C LEU A 156 -14.10 -4.14 -2.28
N TYR A 157 -14.01 -2.86 -2.68
CA TYR A 157 -13.30 -1.84 -1.93
C TYR A 157 -14.16 -0.70 -1.40
N GLY A 158 -15.46 -0.68 -1.73
CA GLY A 158 -16.39 0.36 -1.28
C GLY A 158 -16.36 1.63 -2.14
N SER A 159 -16.97 2.70 -1.62
CA SER A 159 -17.20 3.97 -2.34
C SER A 159 -15.92 4.75 -2.67
N ASP A 160 -14.83 4.52 -1.96
CA ASP A 160 -13.59 5.29 -2.10
C ASP A 160 -12.78 4.90 -3.34
N ALA A 161 -13.14 3.79 -4.00
CA ALA A 161 -12.48 3.30 -5.20
C ALA A 161 -13.18 3.75 -6.50
N ILE A 162 -13.63 5.00 -6.55
CA ILE A 162 -14.33 5.57 -7.73
C ILE A 162 -13.34 5.87 -8.86
N GLY A 163 -12.21 6.49 -8.54
CA GLY A 163 -11.17 6.86 -9.50
C GLY A 163 -10.21 5.73 -9.83
N GLY A 164 -10.13 4.73 -8.97
CA GLY A 164 -9.26 3.58 -9.11
C GLY A 164 -8.65 3.15 -7.77
N VAL A 165 -7.81 2.11 -7.84
CA VAL A 165 -7.13 1.54 -6.68
C VAL A 165 -5.63 1.43 -6.97
N ILE A 166 -4.80 1.90 -6.06
CA ILE A 166 -3.36 1.69 -6.05
C ILE A 166 -3.02 0.79 -4.86
N ASN A 167 -2.65 -0.46 -5.11
CA ASN A 167 -2.33 -1.42 -4.06
C ASN A 167 -0.83 -1.71 -4.06
N ILE A 168 -0.16 -1.32 -3.00
CA ILE A 168 1.26 -1.53 -2.79
C ILE A 168 1.45 -2.87 -2.11
N ILE A 169 2.05 -3.83 -2.81
CA ILE A 169 2.37 -5.14 -2.26
C ILE A 169 3.83 -5.11 -1.78
N THR A 170 4.02 -5.29 -0.48
CA THR A 170 5.34 -5.28 0.15
C THR A 170 5.92 -6.69 0.29
N ASP A 171 7.21 -6.75 0.59
CA ASP A 171 7.91 -8.01 0.81
C ASP A 171 7.47 -8.72 2.09
N ASP A 172 7.66 -10.03 2.09
CA ASP A 172 7.41 -10.95 3.19
C ASP A 172 8.71 -11.65 3.59
N ALA A 173 8.79 -12.10 4.83
CA ALA A 173 9.88 -12.93 5.31
C ALA A 173 9.88 -14.30 4.60
N ARG A 174 10.85 -14.55 3.73
CA ARG A 174 10.96 -15.77 2.91
C ARG A 174 12.22 -16.55 3.18
N ASN A 175 13.28 -15.84 3.51
CA ASN A 175 14.59 -16.43 3.71
C ASN A 175 14.75 -16.90 5.15
N THR A 176 15.60 -17.88 5.39
CA THR A 176 15.94 -18.33 6.74
C THR A 176 16.45 -17.16 7.59
N VAL A 177 17.37 -16.39 7.06
CA VAL A 177 17.79 -15.07 7.56
C VAL A 177 18.26 -14.25 6.36
N ASN A 178 17.78 -13.03 6.25
CA ASN A 178 18.27 -12.07 5.26
C ASN A 178 18.28 -10.67 5.87
N VAL A 179 19.35 -9.93 5.61
CA VAL A 179 19.46 -8.52 5.97
C VAL A 179 19.87 -7.76 4.72
N SER A 180 19.13 -6.72 4.40
CA SER A 180 19.42 -5.84 3.27
C SER A 180 19.43 -4.38 3.71
N SER A 181 20.24 -3.58 3.06
CA SER A 181 20.27 -2.13 3.24
C SER A 181 20.16 -1.44 1.89
N TYR A 182 19.60 -0.26 1.92
CA TYR A 182 19.44 0.61 0.77
C TYR A 182 19.78 2.02 1.17
N THR A 183 20.64 2.68 0.38
CA THR A 183 20.97 4.11 0.56
C THR A 183 20.85 4.78 -0.79
N HIS A 184 20.10 5.87 -0.83
CA HIS A 184 19.97 6.72 -2.01
C HIS A 184 20.22 8.17 -1.63
N TYR A 185 21.13 8.81 -2.34
CA TYR A 185 21.43 10.23 -2.21
C TYR A 185 21.22 10.95 -3.53
N SER A 186 20.57 12.09 -3.50
CA SER A 186 20.34 12.94 -4.66
C SER A 186 20.47 14.42 -4.30
N GLY A 187 20.30 15.31 -5.28
CA GLY A 187 20.37 16.76 -5.08
C GLY A 187 19.50 17.29 -3.95
N GLU A 188 19.81 18.51 -3.48
CA GLU A 188 19.07 19.22 -2.42
C GLU A 188 19.12 18.53 -1.05
N GLY A 189 20.18 17.74 -0.78
CA GLY A 189 20.33 17.03 0.47
C GLY A 189 19.28 15.94 0.70
N ARG A 190 18.73 15.36 -0.38
CA ARG A 190 17.81 14.24 -0.28
C ARG A 190 18.58 12.97 0.00
N LEU A 191 18.29 12.37 1.14
CA LEU A 191 18.86 11.11 1.58
C LEU A 191 17.73 10.17 1.98
N THR A 192 17.77 8.95 1.48
CA THR A 192 16.92 7.84 1.89
C THR A 192 17.81 6.69 2.31
N GLU A 193 17.64 6.22 3.53
CA GLU A 193 18.34 5.07 4.09
C GLU A 193 17.32 4.07 4.60
N SER A 194 17.49 2.79 4.31
CA SER A 194 16.68 1.74 4.91
C SER A 194 17.48 0.49 5.22
N VAL A 195 17.04 -0.20 6.26
CA VAL A 195 17.54 -1.51 6.65
C VAL A 195 16.35 -2.43 6.84
N ASN A 196 16.40 -3.60 6.22
CA ASN A 196 15.37 -4.62 6.29
C ASN A 196 15.97 -5.93 6.78
N ALA A 197 15.27 -6.61 7.66
CA ALA A 197 15.65 -7.94 8.15
C ALA A 197 14.46 -8.87 8.08
N ASP A 198 14.62 -10.01 7.43
CA ASP A 198 13.64 -11.07 7.39
C ASP A 198 14.22 -12.37 7.96
N VAL A 199 13.41 -13.02 8.77
CA VAL A 199 13.71 -14.30 9.41
C VAL A 199 12.55 -15.26 9.20
N ASN A 200 12.83 -16.46 8.71
CA ASN A 200 11.85 -17.53 8.61
C ASN A 200 12.40 -18.80 9.27
N ALA A 201 11.87 -19.10 10.44
CA ALA A 201 12.25 -20.23 11.29
C ALA A 201 11.11 -21.28 11.33
N GLY A 202 10.75 -21.83 10.18
CA GLY A 202 9.73 -22.85 10.03
C GLY A 202 8.32 -22.34 10.33
N LYS A 203 7.83 -22.51 11.57
CA LYS A 203 6.49 -22.04 11.95
C LYS A 203 6.39 -20.54 12.18
N PHE A 204 7.50 -19.87 12.43
CA PHE A 204 7.56 -18.45 12.75
C PHE A 204 8.32 -17.70 11.67
N ALA A 205 7.74 -16.58 11.21
CA ALA A 205 8.41 -15.66 10.31
C ALA A 205 8.27 -14.23 10.85
N SER A 206 9.33 -13.44 10.70
CA SER A 206 9.40 -12.05 11.12
C SER A 206 10.01 -11.20 10.00
N TYR A 207 9.40 -10.08 9.71
CA TYR A 207 9.92 -9.05 8.82
C TYR A 207 9.96 -7.73 9.57
N THR A 208 11.16 -7.13 9.63
CA THR A 208 11.41 -5.82 10.25
C THR A 208 12.02 -4.88 9.21
N SER A 209 11.54 -3.67 9.16
CA SER A 209 12.07 -2.63 8.27
C SER A 209 12.15 -1.30 9.00
N TYR A 210 13.27 -0.61 8.85
CA TYR A 210 13.45 0.78 9.23
C TYR A 210 13.84 1.60 8.01
N GLN A 211 13.23 2.76 7.87
CA GLN A 211 13.60 3.75 6.86
C GLN A 211 13.71 5.12 7.48
N ARG A 212 14.77 5.84 7.12
CA ARG A 212 14.93 7.27 7.35
C ARG A 212 14.96 8.00 6.01
N ARG A 213 14.22 9.10 5.93
CA ARG A 213 14.26 10.00 4.77
C ARG A 213 14.44 11.43 5.24
N GLN A 214 15.19 12.19 4.46
CA GLN A 214 15.34 13.64 4.67
C GLN A 214 15.51 14.35 3.34
N ALA A 215 15.11 15.62 3.29
CA ALA A 215 15.33 16.51 2.17
C ALA A 215 15.54 17.94 2.67
N GLY A 216 16.33 18.72 1.93
CA GLY A 216 16.41 20.17 2.08
C GLY A 216 15.21 20.85 1.39
N SER A 217 14.82 22.02 1.84
CA SER A 217 13.91 22.87 1.09
C SER A 217 14.64 23.54 -0.07
N TRP A 218 13.94 23.76 -1.18
CA TRP A 218 14.49 24.43 -2.35
C TRP A 218 13.49 25.38 -2.97
N GLN A 219 14.00 26.35 -3.72
CA GLN A 219 13.24 27.40 -4.37
C GLN A 219 13.58 27.42 -5.86
N ASN A 220 12.54 27.33 -6.68
CA ASN A 220 12.67 27.28 -8.14
C ASN A 220 12.49 28.64 -8.80
N ASN A 221 11.68 29.49 -8.23
CA ASN A 221 11.39 30.83 -8.75
C ASN A 221 11.38 31.84 -7.61
N ASN A 222 12.17 32.91 -7.77
CA ASN A 222 12.32 33.97 -6.78
C ASN A 222 11.46 35.19 -7.05
N ILE A 223 10.70 35.18 -8.16
CA ILE A 223 9.92 36.34 -8.60
C ILE A 223 8.45 35.97 -8.65
N ASP A 224 7.59 36.76 -8.02
CA ASP A 224 6.14 36.62 -8.09
C ASP A 224 5.57 37.20 -9.39
N GLU A 225 4.24 37.10 -9.58
CA GLU A 225 3.52 37.60 -10.74
C GLU A 225 3.63 39.13 -10.94
N ASN A 226 4.05 39.88 -9.92
CA ASN A 226 4.24 41.31 -9.94
C ASN A 226 5.70 41.73 -10.15
N GLY A 227 6.61 40.76 -10.33
CA GLY A 227 8.04 41.00 -10.54
C GLY A 227 8.84 41.26 -9.26
N TYR A 228 8.27 40.97 -8.07
CA TYR A 228 8.97 41.10 -6.79
C TYR A 228 9.63 39.80 -6.37
N GLU A 229 10.80 39.92 -5.75
CA GLU A 229 11.48 38.78 -5.15
C GLU A 229 10.64 38.13 -4.06
N THR A 230 10.61 36.83 -4.03
CA THR A 230 9.93 36.04 -3.00
C THR A 230 10.85 34.96 -2.44
N GLY A 231 10.88 34.83 -1.12
CA GLY A 231 11.56 33.76 -0.40
C GLY A 231 10.70 32.50 -0.21
N ARG A 232 9.56 32.38 -0.91
CA ARG A 232 8.70 31.19 -0.83
C ARG A 232 9.35 29.97 -1.48
N PRO A 233 9.64 28.92 -0.74
CA PRO A 233 10.14 27.69 -1.35
C PRO A 233 9.05 26.99 -2.14
N THR A 234 9.43 26.37 -3.25
CA THR A 234 8.56 25.48 -4.05
C THR A 234 8.45 24.10 -3.41
N SER A 235 9.36 23.74 -2.53
CA SER A 235 9.34 22.54 -1.71
C SER A 235 9.83 22.85 -0.31
N VAL A 236 9.37 22.07 0.66
CA VAL A 236 9.78 22.21 2.07
C VAL A 236 10.74 21.09 2.46
N GLY A 237 11.69 21.41 3.34
CA GLY A 237 12.59 20.40 3.91
C GLY A 237 11.85 19.53 4.91
N PHE A 238 12.26 18.29 5.02
CA PHE A 238 11.69 17.36 6.00
C PHE A 238 12.70 16.31 6.45
N TYR A 239 12.39 15.65 7.54
CA TYR A 239 12.94 14.37 7.90
C TYR A 239 11.84 13.47 8.44
N SER A 240 11.89 12.19 8.09
CA SER A 240 10.91 11.19 8.51
C SER A 240 11.58 9.88 8.87
N ASN A 241 10.93 9.13 9.74
CA ASN A 241 11.30 7.77 10.09
C ASN A 241 10.08 6.88 9.92
N THR A 242 10.29 5.68 9.41
CA THR A 242 9.27 4.63 9.30
C THR A 242 9.81 3.34 9.88
N VAL A 243 9.10 2.74 10.80
CA VAL A 243 9.38 1.40 11.33
C VAL A 243 8.22 0.49 10.99
N ASN A 244 8.50 -0.64 10.36
CA ASN A 244 7.51 -1.67 10.06
C ASN A 244 7.92 -2.98 10.71
N GLN A 245 6.97 -3.66 11.34
CA GLN A 245 7.13 -4.99 11.89
C GLN A 245 5.97 -5.87 11.44
N ARG A 246 6.30 -7.09 11.00
CA ARG A 246 5.32 -8.12 10.70
C ARG A 246 5.76 -9.45 11.26
N PHE A 247 4.83 -10.14 11.89
CA PHE A 247 4.98 -11.51 12.38
C PHE A 247 3.99 -12.43 11.70
N VAL A 248 4.40 -13.65 11.41
CA VAL A 248 3.53 -14.73 10.95
C VAL A 248 3.83 -15.97 11.78
N PHE A 249 2.80 -16.61 12.27
CA PHE A 249 2.90 -17.88 13.01
C PHE A 249 2.00 -18.93 12.36
N ASN A 250 2.61 -19.95 11.76
CA ASN A 250 1.95 -21.09 11.16
C ASN A 250 1.71 -22.15 12.26
N ALA A 251 0.57 -22.07 12.94
CA ALA A 251 0.22 -22.99 14.02
C ALA A 251 0.09 -24.42 13.50
N THR A 252 -0.54 -24.59 12.34
CA THR A 252 -0.68 -25.86 11.60
C THR A 252 -0.52 -25.60 10.10
N ASP A 253 -0.52 -26.66 9.28
CA ASP A 253 -0.53 -26.53 7.82
C ASP A 253 -1.79 -25.83 7.28
N LYS A 254 -2.84 -25.71 8.09
CA LYS A 254 -4.11 -25.08 7.73
C LYS A 254 -4.37 -23.75 8.42
N LEU A 255 -3.73 -23.48 9.55
CA LEU A 255 -4.01 -22.31 10.38
C LEU A 255 -2.76 -21.47 10.58
N SER A 256 -2.82 -20.22 10.13
CA SER A 256 -1.79 -19.21 10.36
C SER A 256 -2.38 -17.97 11.01
N PHE A 257 -1.60 -17.37 11.90
CA PHE A 257 -1.85 -16.08 12.50
C PHE A 257 -0.81 -15.08 12.02
N TYR A 258 -1.19 -13.82 11.95
CA TYR A 258 -0.27 -12.74 11.66
C TYR A 258 -0.59 -11.50 12.48
N ALA A 259 0.45 -10.75 12.80
CA ALA A 259 0.36 -9.44 13.43
C ALA A 259 1.32 -8.49 12.74
N ARG A 260 0.99 -7.20 12.75
CA ARG A 260 1.84 -6.16 12.17
C ARG A 260 1.69 -4.85 12.94
N GLY A 261 2.68 -4.02 12.81
CA GLY A 261 2.65 -2.64 13.26
C GLY A 261 3.50 -1.76 12.36
N THR A 262 3.10 -0.52 12.18
CA THR A 262 3.87 0.53 11.54
C THR A 262 3.85 1.76 12.42
N TYR A 263 5.00 2.36 12.60
CA TYR A 263 5.14 3.70 13.16
C TYR A 263 5.80 4.58 12.12
N TYR A 264 5.22 5.75 11.89
CA TYR A 264 5.76 6.77 11.01
C TYR A 264 5.73 8.12 11.71
N ASP A 265 6.84 8.85 11.64
CA ASP A 265 6.90 10.26 12.00
C ASP A 265 7.55 11.08 10.88
N ASN A 266 7.05 12.30 10.70
CA ASN A 266 7.59 13.27 9.77
C ASN A 266 7.58 14.66 10.41
N LYS A 267 8.70 15.37 10.29
CA LYS A 267 8.77 16.78 10.65
C LYS A 267 9.17 17.59 9.42
N THR A 268 8.23 18.36 8.92
CA THR A 268 8.44 19.29 7.81
C THR A 268 9.03 20.58 8.35
N ARG A 269 10.21 20.92 7.84
CA ARG A 269 10.94 22.14 8.21
C ARG A 269 10.71 23.19 7.15
N ARG A 270 10.21 24.34 7.57
CA ARG A 270 10.06 25.51 6.72
C ARG A 270 11.21 26.48 6.97
N PRO A 271 11.81 27.09 5.94
CA PRO A 271 12.84 28.08 6.12
C PRO A 271 12.33 29.25 7.00
N GLN A 272 13.09 29.58 8.03
CA GLN A 272 12.70 30.65 8.98
C GLN A 272 12.87 32.06 8.40
N ASP A 273 13.73 32.18 7.42
CA ASP A 273 14.06 33.39 6.66
C ASP A 273 13.26 33.56 5.37
N ALA A 274 12.41 32.59 5.06
CA ALA A 274 11.57 32.66 3.88
C ALA A 274 10.54 33.81 4.01
N THR A 275 10.51 34.65 3.01
CA THR A 275 9.63 35.84 2.96
C THR A 275 8.88 35.91 1.63
N TYR A 276 7.88 36.73 1.55
CA TYR A 276 7.18 37.08 0.32
C TYR A 276 6.66 38.51 0.37
N TYR A 277 6.43 39.11 -0.79
CA TYR A 277 5.78 40.41 -0.88
C TYR A 277 4.25 40.22 -0.92
N ALA A 278 3.57 41.05 -0.11
CA ALA A 278 2.11 41.11 -0.08
C ALA A 278 1.61 42.51 -0.19
N LYS A 279 0.56 42.78 -0.94
CA LYS A 279 -0.08 44.08 -1.03
C LYS A 279 -0.83 44.37 0.25
N SER A 280 -0.42 45.46 0.92
CA SER A 280 -1.07 45.95 2.15
C SER A 280 -1.26 47.46 2.02
N LYS A 281 -2.51 47.95 2.16
CA LYS A 281 -2.87 49.37 2.01
C LYS A 281 -2.32 50.03 0.72
N GLY A 282 -2.35 49.26 -0.40
CA GLY A 282 -1.88 49.76 -1.69
C GLY A 282 -0.38 49.66 -1.94
N GLN A 283 0.43 49.30 -0.95
CA GLN A 283 1.88 49.10 -1.06
C GLN A 283 2.26 47.65 -0.92
N PHE A 284 3.34 47.23 -1.58
CA PHE A 284 3.94 45.91 -1.38
C PHE A 284 4.85 45.94 -0.15
N VAL A 285 4.59 45.06 0.80
CA VAL A 285 5.38 44.89 2.01
C VAL A 285 5.87 43.48 2.14
N GLN A 286 7.10 43.33 2.57
CA GLN A 286 7.70 42.03 2.82
C GLN A 286 7.08 41.42 4.08
N LYS A 287 6.69 40.16 3.98
CA LYS A 287 6.14 39.35 5.08
C LYS A 287 6.83 38.03 5.20
N ASP A 288 6.83 37.47 6.39
CA ASP A 288 7.28 36.11 6.62
C ASP A 288 6.38 35.12 5.88
N ALA A 289 6.99 34.19 5.15
CA ALA A 289 6.25 33.16 4.43
C ALA A 289 5.61 32.14 5.38
N TYR A 290 6.29 31.83 6.49
CA TYR A 290 5.86 30.81 7.45
C TYR A 290 6.13 31.23 8.89
N THR A 291 5.31 30.72 9.80
CA THR A 291 5.47 30.88 11.25
C THR A 291 5.45 29.57 12.00
N TYR A 292 5.16 28.46 11.31
CA TYR A 292 5.05 27.14 11.91
C TYR A 292 5.58 26.04 10.96
N ASN A 293 6.03 24.95 11.58
CA ASN A 293 6.37 23.69 10.94
C ASN A 293 5.20 22.70 11.06
N LEU A 294 5.28 21.60 10.33
CA LEU A 294 4.33 20.50 10.39
C LEU A 294 4.97 19.27 11.03
N LYS A 295 4.20 18.58 11.85
CA LYS A 295 4.55 17.27 12.37
C LYS A 295 3.44 16.29 12.03
N HIS A 296 3.77 15.18 11.40
CA HIS A 296 2.87 14.07 11.12
C HIS A 296 3.30 12.85 11.92
N GLU A 297 2.34 12.15 12.48
CA GLU A 297 2.56 10.86 13.14
C GLU A 297 1.48 9.87 12.72
N THR A 298 1.88 8.64 12.45
CA THR A 298 0.97 7.55 12.13
C THR A 298 1.32 6.30 12.89
N TYR A 299 0.31 5.68 13.46
CA TYR A 299 0.37 4.37 14.12
C TYR A 299 -0.60 3.43 13.41
N THR A 300 -0.06 2.40 12.76
CA THR A 300 -0.86 1.32 12.16
C THR A 300 -0.60 0.05 12.93
N TYR A 301 -1.63 -0.68 13.28
CA TYR A 301 -1.50 -1.99 13.87
C TYR A 301 -2.64 -2.90 13.42
N GLY A 302 -2.37 -4.19 13.38
CA GLY A 302 -3.37 -5.16 12.98
C GLY A 302 -2.96 -6.58 13.30
N ALA A 303 -3.95 -7.42 13.39
CA ALA A 303 -3.79 -8.86 13.57
C ALA A 303 -4.86 -9.61 12.79
N GLY A 304 -4.55 -10.83 12.41
CA GLY A 304 -5.50 -11.66 11.69
C GLY A 304 -5.11 -13.13 11.70
N MET A 305 -6.01 -13.91 11.14
CA MET A 305 -5.81 -15.34 10.96
C MET A 305 -6.29 -15.78 9.59
N LYS A 306 -5.64 -16.80 9.04
CA LYS A 306 -6.06 -17.48 7.81
C LYS A 306 -6.23 -18.95 8.10
N TYR A 307 -7.41 -19.48 7.77
CA TYR A 307 -7.71 -20.89 7.90
C TYR A 307 -7.97 -21.51 6.53
N MET A 308 -7.14 -22.46 6.12
CA MET A 308 -7.27 -23.22 4.88
C MET A 308 -8.21 -24.39 5.10
N ILE A 309 -9.42 -24.32 4.59
CA ILE A 309 -10.39 -25.44 4.61
C ILE A 309 -9.83 -26.57 3.75
N ASN A 310 -9.40 -26.21 2.53
CA ASN A 310 -8.70 -27.08 1.60
C ASN A 310 -7.82 -26.24 0.65
N ARG A 311 -7.21 -26.84 -0.38
CA ARG A 311 -6.33 -26.15 -1.33
C ARG A 311 -7.01 -25.03 -2.15
N SER A 312 -8.34 -25.03 -2.20
CA SER A 312 -9.14 -24.13 -3.04
C SER A 312 -10.12 -23.26 -2.26
N ALA A 313 -10.18 -23.44 -0.92
CA ALA A 313 -11.08 -22.71 -0.05
C ALA A 313 -10.39 -22.30 1.25
N TYR A 314 -10.55 -21.04 1.64
CA TYR A 314 -10.02 -20.51 2.89
C TYR A 314 -10.89 -19.40 3.46
N ILE A 315 -10.75 -19.18 4.73
CA ILE A 315 -11.30 -18.02 5.45
C ILE A 315 -10.13 -17.17 5.94
N ASP A 316 -10.24 -15.88 5.77
CA ASP A 316 -9.31 -14.86 6.28
C ASP A 316 -10.10 -13.91 7.16
N ALA A 317 -9.65 -13.71 8.40
CA ALA A 317 -10.24 -12.78 9.33
C ALA A 317 -9.16 -11.83 9.83
N GLU A 318 -9.40 -10.53 9.70
CA GLU A 318 -8.45 -9.49 10.05
C GLU A 318 -9.14 -8.33 10.77
N PHE A 319 -8.40 -7.79 11.73
CA PHE A 319 -8.64 -6.45 12.29
C PHE A 319 -7.40 -5.61 12.08
N TYR A 320 -7.57 -4.36 11.65
CA TYR A 320 -6.49 -3.38 11.63
C TYR A 320 -7.00 -1.98 11.96
N SER A 321 -6.06 -1.15 12.40
CA SER A 321 -6.28 0.26 12.70
C SER A 321 -5.19 1.11 12.07
N ASP A 322 -5.54 2.27 11.58
CA ASP A 322 -4.63 3.28 11.06
C ASP A 322 -4.98 4.64 11.67
N ASN A 323 -4.09 5.18 12.49
CA ASN A 323 -4.30 6.41 13.24
C ASN A 323 -3.27 7.44 12.81
N TYR A 324 -3.75 8.51 12.21
CA TYR A 324 -2.95 9.61 11.72
C TYR A 324 -3.19 10.87 12.55
N SER A 325 -2.13 11.64 12.80
CA SER A 325 -2.21 12.98 13.35
C SER A 325 -1.29 13.94 12.60
N SER A 326 -1.76 15.18 12.46
CA SER A 326 -1.01 16.30 11.90
C SER A 326 -1.08 17.49 12.85
N ASP A 327 0.10 17.96 13.30
CA ASP A 327 0.24 19.10 14.18
C ASP A 327 0.97 20.23 13.46
N TYR A 328 0.41 21.44 13.55
CA TYR A 328 1.13 22.67 13.23
C TYR A 328 1.82 23.20 14.47
N MET A 329 3.13 23.46 14.39
CA MET A 329 3.97 23.82 15.51
C MET A 329 4.68 25.15 15.22
N TYR A 330 4.52 26.16 16.07
CA TYR A 330 5.28 27.41 15.91
C TYR A 330 6.78 27.15 15.94
N PHE A 331 7.54 27.74 15.02
CA PHE A 331 8.99 27.69 15.06
C PHE A 331 9.62 29.03 15.48
N LYS A 332 8.83 30.10 15.52
CA LYS A 332 9.22 31.42 16.05
C LYS A 332 8.08 32.00 16.89
N LYS A 333 8.41 32.97 17.73
CA LYS A 333 7.42 33.64 18.56
C LYS A 333 6.35 34.32 17.68
N SER A 334 5.08 34.11 18.01
CA SER A 334 3.93 34.72 17.33
C SER A 334 2.87 35.09 18.36
N GLY A 335 2.74 36.39 18.67
CA GLY A 335 1.87 36.86 19.75
C GLY A 335 2.30 36.30 21.11
N SER A 336 1.41 35.58 21.78
CA SER A 336 1.67 34.89 23.06
C SER A 336 2.30 33.51 22.88
N TYR A 337 2.34 32.97 21.66
CA TYR A 337 2.87 31.61 21.38
C TYR A 337 4.39 31.62 21.29
N LEU A 338 5.01 30.59 21.86
CA LEU A 338 6.45 30.35 21.85
C LEU A 338 6.84 29.28 20.81
N PRO A 339 8.12 29.22 20.38
CA PRO A 339 8.60 28.11 19.56
C PRO A 339 8.35 26.76 20.23
N GLY A 340 7.71 25.85 19.51
CA GLY A 340 7.31 24.54 20.02
C GLY A 340 5.84 24.44 20.46
N ASP A 341 5.14 25.58 20.61
CA ASP A 341 3.71 25.56 20.91
C ASP A 341 2.92 25.02 19.71
N ARG A 342 1.89 24.22 20.00
CA ARG A 342 0.98 23.71 18.97
C ARG A 342 -0.02 24.78 18.56
N VAL A 343 -0.17 24.95 17.26
CA VAL A 343 -1.16 25.87 16.65
C VAL A 343 -2.51 25.18 16.53
N THR A 344 -2.54 24.08 15.80
CA THR A 344 -3.73 23.27 15.54
C THR A 344 -3.34 21.80 15.40
N ARG A 345 -4.32 20.93 15.62
CA ARG A 345 -4.21 19.48 15.41
C ARG A 345 -5.34 18.96 14.51
N LYS A 346 -5.00 18.02 13.64
CA LYS A 346 -5.94 17.17 12.92
C LYS A 346 -5.64 15.72 13.23
N GLN A 347 -6.67 14.92 13.51
CA GLN A 347 -6.55 13.48 13.76
C GLN A 347 -7.53 12.73 12.89
N VAL A 348 -7.06 11.67 12.26
CA VAL A 348 -7.89 10.70 11.52
C VAL A 348 -7.67 9.33 12.14
N ARG A 349 -8.77 8.66 12.48
CA ARG A 349 -8.75 7.31 13.05
C ARG A 349 -9.52 6.39 12.12
N TYR A 350 -8.93 5.26 11.78
CA TYR A 350 -9.55 4.27 10.93
C TYR A 350 -9.42 2.89 11.55
N TYR A 351 -10.54 2.23 11.73
CA TYR A 351 -10.62 0.85 12.22
C TYR A 351 -11.35 0.01 11.21
N ASN A 352 -10.82 -1.16 10.90
CA ASN A 352 -11.43 -2.11 9.97
C ASN A 352 -11.38 -3.52 10.55
N GLY A 353 -12.53 -4.18 10.54
CA GLY A 353 -12.66 -5.61 10.79
C GLY A 353 -13.24 -6.29 9.57
N ASN A 354 -12.58 -7.29 9.03
CA ASN A 354 -13.01 -8.00 7.82
C ASN A 354 -12.93 -9.51 8.03
N ILE A 355 -13.99 -10.21 7.66
CA ILE A 355 -14.00 -11.67 7.55
C ILE A 355 -14.37 -12.00 6.11
N LYS A 356 -13.45 -12.65 5.40
CA LYS A 356 -13.59 -13.02 4.00
C LYS A 356 -13.40 -14.52 3.78
N GLY A 357 -14.33 -15.14 3.08
CA GLY A 357 -14.21 -16.51 2.58
C GLY A 357 -14.00 -16.54 1.09
N ILE A 358 -13.10 -17.41 0.64
CA ILE A 358 -12.89 -17.74 -0.78
C ILE A 358 -13.19 -19.21 -0.97
N PHE A 359 -14.06 -19.52 -1.92
CA PHE A 359 -14.54 -20.89 -2.19
C PHE A 359 -14.52 -21.17 -3.68
N ARG A 360 -13.86 -22.24 -4.09
CA ARG A 360 -13.99 -22.75 -5.46
C ARG A 360 -15.15 -23.73 -5.52
N LEU A 361 -16.20 -23.37 -6.24
CA LEU A 361 -17.41 -24.16 -6.43
C LEU A 361 -17.33 -24.88 -7.78
N GLY A 362 -16.90 -26.14 -7.74
CA GLY A 362 -16.61 -26.90 -8.95
C GLY A 362 -15.41 -26.36 -9.73
N SER A 363 -15.41 -26.55 -11.06
CA SER A 363 -14.32 -26.14 -11.95
C SER A 363 -14.51 -24.73 -12.55
N ARG A 364 -15.71 -24.18 -12.47
CA ARG A 364 -16.09 -22.95 -13.19
C ARG A 364 -16.24 -21.73 -12.30
N ASN A 365 -16.67 -21.89 -11.06
CA ASN A 365 -17.03 -20.80 -10.17
C ASN A 365 -16.02 -20.61 -9.05
N LYS A 366 -15.72 -19.34 -8.73
CA LYS A 366 -14.90 -18.96 -7.58
C LYS A 366 -15.60 -17.82 -6.83
N LEU A 367 -16.24 -18.20 -5.74
CA LEU A 367 -16.99 -17.29 -4.89
C LEU A 367 -16.07 -16.64 -3.86
N SER A 368 -16.13 -15.31 -3.77
CA SER A 368 -15.58 -14.49 -2.69
C SER A 368 -16.74 -13.87 -1.94
N ALA A 369 -16.85 -14.08 -0.64
CA ALA A 369 -17.90 -13.47 0.17
C ALA A 369 -17.34 -13.02 1.51
N GLY A 370 -17.91 -11.95 2.08
CA GLY A 370 -17.42 -11.45 3.35
C GLY A 370 -18.31 -10.42 4.01
N VAL A 371 -17.88 -10.07 5.23
CA VAL A 371 -18.46 -9.01 6.05
C VAL A 371 -17.34 -8.07 6.44
N GLU A 372 -17.57 -6.79 6.30
CA GLU A 372 -16.62 -5.74 6.65
C GLU A 372 -17.27 -4.72 7.57
N TYR A 373 -16.60 -4.42 8.66
CA TYR A 373 -16.92 -3.32 9.56
C TYR A 373 -15.85 -2.25 9.47
N VAL A 374 -16.25 -1.02 9.24
CA VAL A 374 -15.37 0.15 9.21
C VAL A 374 -15.86 1.17 10.22
N ASN A 375 -14.95 1.75 10.98
CA ASN A 375 -15.21 2.92 11.83
C ASN A 375 -14.17 3.99 11.52
N GLU A 376 -14.64 5.16 11.11
CA GLU A 376 -13.82 6.30 10.75
C GLU A 376 -14.09 7.44 11.72
N GLY A 377 -13.02 8.05 12.20
CA GLY A 377 -13.08 9.21 13.10
C GLY A 377 -12.27 10.37 12.54
N LEU A 378 -12.80 11.57 12.65
CA LEU A 378 -12.14 12.84 12.31
C LEU A 378 -12.29 13.83 13.44
N GLU A 379 -11.16 14.45 13.79
CA GLU A 379 -11.08 15.61 14.68
C GLU A 379 -10.16 16.63 14.02
N SER A 380 -10.57 17.89 13.93
CA SER A 380 -9.78 18.96 13.27
C SER A 380 -10.03 20.29 13.94
N GLU A 381 -9.02 20.78 14.65
CA GLU A 381 -9.09 22.09 15.30
C GLU A 381 -9.12 23.23 14.27
N SER A 382 -8.44 23.08 13.12
CA SER A 382 -8.43 24.09 12.05
C SER A 382 -9.79 24.24 11.36
N ASP A 383 -10.56 23.16 11.27
CA ASP A 383 -11.86 23.13 10.59
C ASP A 383 -13.02 23.25 11.58
N ASN A 384 -12.73 23.47 12.87
CA ASN A 384 -13.71 23.49 13.97
C ASN A 384 -14.56 22.21 14.00
N ILE A 385 -13.94 21.09 13.73
CA ILE A 385 -14.57 19.77 13.83
C ILE A 385 -14.15 19.14 15.16
N ASP A 386 -15.08 19.14 16.12
CA ASP A 386 -14.99 18.29 17.30
C ASP A 386 -15.00 16.83 16.86
N SER A 387 -14.67 15.91 17.73
CA SER A 387 -14.64 14.49 17.40
C SER A 387 -15.91 14.01 16.69
N ARG A 388 -15.77 13.63 15.43
CA ARG A 388 -16.83 13.03 14.61
C ARG A 388 -16.41 11.61 14.25
N HIS A 389 -17.36 10.69 14.27
CA HIS A 389 -17.14 9.31 13.86
C HIS A 389 -18.32 8.80 13.06
N MET A 390 -18.06 7.81 12.24
CA MET A 390 -19.05 7.14 11.41
C MET A 390 -18.68 5.67 11.28
N TYR A 391 -19.63 4.77 11.43
CA TYR A 391 -19.42 3.37 11.14
C TYR A 391 -20.20 2.90 9.92
N THR A 392 -19.62 1.92 9.26
CA THR A 392 -20.18 1.25 8.10
C THR A 392 -20.08 -0.26 8.30
N LEU A 393 -21.17 -0.97 8.04
CA LEU A 393 -21.20 -2.42 7.98
C LEU A 393 -21.55 -2.84 6.55
N ALA A 394 -20.72 -3.67 5.93
CA ALA A 394 -20.95 -4.12 4.58
C ALA A 394 -20.94 -5.63 4.47
N PHE A 395 -21.85 -6.15 3.65
CA PHE A 395 -21.91 -7.55 3.24
C PHE A 395 -21.65 -7.59 1.74
N TYR A 396 -20.75 -8.43 1.31
CA TYR A 396 -20.43 -8.54 -0.11
C TYR A 396 -20.26 -9.98 -0.55
N ALA A 397 -20.62 -10.21 -1.81
CA ALA A 397 -20.35 -11.48 -2.51
C ALA A 397 -20.02 -11.20 -3.97
N GLN A 398 -19.03 -11.93 -4.50
CA GLN A 398 -18.62 -11.84 -5.89
C GLN A 398 -18.31 -13.24 -6.39
N ASP A 399 -18.89 -13.63 -7.52
CA ASP A 399 -18.59 -14.88 -8.22
C ASP A 399 -17.85 -14.61 -9.52
N GLU A 400 -16.74 -15.26 -9.68
CA GLU A 400 -15.94 -15.30 -10.90
C GLU A 400 -16.28 -16.58 -11.66
N ILE A 401 -16.90 -16.42 -12.82
CA ILE A 401 -17.48 -17.51 -13.60
C ILE A 401 -16.65 -17.72 -14.86
N LYS A 402 -16.13 -18.94 -15.06
CA LYS A 402 -15.53 -19.37 -16.33
C LYS A 402 -16.62 -19.87 -17.27
N LEU A 403 -16.77 -19.18 -18.38
CA LEU A 403 -17.71 -19.49 -19.43
C LEU A 403 -17.03 -20.29 -20.56
N PRO A 404 -17.79 -20.94 -21.47
CA PRO A 404 -17.24 -21.51 -22.70
C PRO A 404 -16.48 -20.47 -23.53
N LEU A 405 -15.65 -20.93 -24.48
CA LEU A 405 -14.85 -20.08 -25.37
C LEU A 405 -13.82 -19.18 -24.65
N ASN A 406 -13.33 -19.62 -23.48
CA ASN A 406 -12.40 -18.85 -22.63
C ASN A 406 -12.94 -17.48 -22.16
N LEU A 407 -14.24 -17.28 -22.17
CA LEU A 407 -14.86 -16.10 -21.60
C LEU A 407 -14.88 -16.18 -20.07
N GLN A 408 -14.86 -15.04 -19.43
CA GLN A 408 -15.00 -14.90 -17.98
C GLN A 408 -16.03 -13.82 -17.67
N ALA A 409 -16.84 -14.05 -16.64
CA ALA A 409 -17.75 -13.07 -16.08
C ALA A 409 -17.46 -12.89 -14.60
N VAL A 410 -17.63 -11.67 -14.10
CA VAL A 410 -17.56 -11.36 -12.69
C VAL A 410 -18.86 -10.72 -12.29
N LEU A 411 -19.60 -11.39 -11.42
CA LEU A 411 -20.86 -10.89 -10.90
C LEU A 411 -20.69 -10.62 -9.41
N GLY A 412 -21.03 -9.43 -8.96
CA GLY A 412 -20.85 -9.06 -7.57
C GLY A 412 -21.99 -8.18 -7.07
N ILE A 413 -22.18 -8.22 -5.76
CA ILE A 413 -23.07 -7.34 -5.04
C ILE A 413 -22.44 -6.98 -3.69
N ARG A 414 -22.57 -5.72 -3.31
CA ARG A 414 -22.22 -5.21 -1.99
C ARG A 414 -23.38 -4.45 -1.42
N TYR A 415 -23.87 -4.87 -0.26
CA TYR A 415 -24.87 -4.15 0.53
C TYR A 415 -24.16 -3.42 1.66
N ILE A 416 -24.46 -2.15 1.81
CA ILE A 416 -23.83 -1.26 2.78
C ILE A 416 -24.90 -0.67 3.67
N TYR A 417 -24.70 -0.84 4.98
CA TYR A 417 -25.36 -0.11 6.02
C TYR A 417 -24.41 0.97 6.55
N ASN A 418 -24.83 2.22 6.54
CA ASN A 418 -24.05 3.34 7.07
C ASN A 418 -24.87 4.08 8.13
N GLU A 419 -24.23 4.47 9.22
CA GLU A 419 -24.86 5.14 10.35
C GLU A 419 -25.54 6.47 9.97
N ASN A 420 -24.92 7.24 9.08
CA ASN A 420 -25.35 8.60 8.74
C ASN A 420 -26.05 8.71 7.38
N PHE A 421 -25.91 7.69 6.53
CA PHE A 421 -26.45 7.69 5.17
C PHE A 421 -27.46 6.55 5.01
N LYS A 422 -28.28 6.65 3.95
CA LYS A 422 -29.20 5.56 3.61
C LYS A 422 -28.42 4.31 3.20
N ASN A 423 -29.02 3.16 3.51
CA ASN A 423 -28.49 1.88 3.04
C ASN A 423 -28.59 1.80 1.51
N TYR A 424 -27.58 1.20 0.90
CA TYR A 424 -27.55 1.02 -0.54
C TYR A 424 -26.84 -0.28 -0.94
N ALA A 425 -27.12 -0.72 -2.17
CA ALA A 425 -26.47 -1.86 -2.77
C ALA A 425 -25.78 -1.44 -4.06
N THR A 426 -24.56 -1.92 -4.25
CA THR A 426 -23.76 -1.70 -5.47
C THR A 426 -23.56 -3.01 -6.19
N PRO A 427 -24.22 -3.23 -7.34
CA PRO A 427 -23.94 -4.37 -8.20
C PRO A 427 -22.68 -4.13 -9.03
N ASN A 428 -22.03 -5.22 -9.47
CA ASN A 428 -20.92 -5.23 -10.42
C ASN A 428 -21.14 -6.36 -11.43
N VAL A 429 -20.93 -6.06 -12.71
CA VAL A 429 -21.08 -7.02 -13.81
C VAL A 429 -19.86 -6.92 -14.73
#